data_e17df180d015506edb3d6a2277332eb4
#
_entry.id   e17df180d015506edb3d6a2277332eb4
#
_cell.length_a   1.000
_cell.length_b   1.000
_cell.length_c   1.000
_cell.angle_alpha   90.00
_cell.angle_beta   90.00
_cell.angle_gamma   90.00
#
_symmetry.space_group_name_H-M   'P 1'
#
loop_
_entity.id
_entity.type
_entity.pdbx_description
1 polymer ?
#
loop_
_entity_poly.entity_id
_entity_poly.type
_entity_poly.pdbx_seq_one_letter_code
_entity_poly.pdbx_strand_id
1 'polypeptide(L)'
;MLEILSHQYLKRFIRSHEIDWDHIYSFGRIISKCLQTNETYLINSEIFSTNIWLPALLISIFLFEENSTFVLSQDKIEFLKNNYLGELKSLGLNFILENDQIIFSNHRVCFISLEKLLGDVNIFNARNHRIIFSGIENIKEDLKNYFRISFLKKNWFHKFEQSSSKSQKIISTYNLLKKKFFLRKVLDSRSIFLDKEEINFLSNFFFENSSYSDQFLRVSNALSAGWACWVTLDDINFEWNFYLEPIDELSQIKHLLINNKFVFLSALREDNFFQKYLKKE
;
A
#
# COMPACT_ATOMS: atom_id res chain seq x y z
N MET A 1 -19.35 5.83 25.39
CA MET A 1 -18.72 7.10 25.85
C MET A 1 -18.06 7.85 24.69
N LEU A 2 -17.24 7.21 23.86
CA LEU A 2 -16.57 7.80 22.69
C LEU A 2 -17.52 8.53 21.73
N GLU A 3 -18.65 7.92 21.37
CA GLU A 3 -19.66 8.52 20.48
C GLU A 3 -20.19 9.87 20.99
N ILE A 4 -20.41 10.00 22.28
CA ILE A 4 -20.91 11.24 22.89
C ILE A 4 -19.83 12.32 22.85
N LEU A 5 -18.61 11.98 23.22
CA LEU A 5 -17.48 12.89 23.19
C LEU A 5 -17.18 13.34 21.75
N SER A 6 -17.10 12.40 20.82
CA SER A 6 -16.88 12.70 19.39
C SER A 6 -17.95 13.66 18.86
N HIS A 7 -19.22 13.43 19.20
CA HIS A 7 -20.31 14.32 18.80
C HIS A 7 -20.16 15.73 19.38
N GLN A 8 -19.77 15.86 20.66
CA GLN A 8 -19.58 17.16 21.29
C GLN A 8 -18.45 17.97 20.67
N TYR A 9 -17.29 17.31 20.43
CA TYR A 9 -16.14 17.94 19.77
C TYR A 9 -16.46 18.31 18.33
N LEU A 10 -17.11 17.40 17.58
CA LEU A 10 -17.52 17.65 16.22
C LEU A 10 -18.50 18.83 16.11
N LYS A 11 -19.44 18.95 17.04
CA LYS A 11 -20.36 20.10 17.11
C LYS A 11 -19.63 21.42 17.34
N ARG A 12 -18.57 21.44 18.15
CA ARG A 12 -17.73 22.63 18.35
C ARG A 12 -16.94 22.95 17.08
N PHE A 13 -16.37 21.95 16.46
CA PHE A 13 -15.60 22.10 15.21
C PHE A 13 -16.45 22.68 14.08
N ILE A 14 -17.64 22.14 13.85
CA ILE A 14 -18.54 22.59 12.77
C ILE A 14 -19.03 24.02 12.98
N ARG A 15 -19.19 24.48 14.25
CA ARG A 15 -19.57 25.86 14.52
C ARG A 15 -18.52 26.89 14.08
N SER A 16 -17.26 26.51 14.01
CA SER A 16 -16.16 27.35 13.53
C SER A 16 -15.88 27.18 12.03
N HIS A 17 -16.55 26.21 11.38
CA HIS A 17 -16.36 25.89 9.96
C HIS A 17 -17.71 25.72 9.27
N GLU A 18 -17.85 26.26 8.10
CA GLU A 18 -19.01 26.00 7.22
C GLU A 18 -18.83 24.64 6.54
N ILE A 19 -19.15 23.56 7.25
CA ILE A 19 -19.15 22.21 6.65
C ILE A 19 -20.57 21.88 6.23
N ASP A 20 -20.78 21.86 4.94
CA ASP A 20 -22.08 21.52 4.31
C ASP A 20 -22.18 20.00 4.12
N TRP A 21 -22.40 19.25 5.19
CA TRP A 21 -22.69 17.83 5.13
C TRP A 21 -23.60 17.40 6.31
N ASP A 22 -24.87 17.24 6.03
CA ASP A 22 -25.89 16.90 7.04
C ASP A 22 -25.60 15.61 7.82
N HIS A 23 -24.91 14.66 7.21
CA HIS A 23 -24.64 13.35 7.80
C HIS A 23 -23.35 13.26 8.61
N ILE A 24 -22.59 14.34 8.75
CA ILE A 24 -21.29 14.34 9.43
C ILE A 24 -21.36 13.81 10.88
N TYR A 25 -22.41 14.16 11.60
CA TYR A 25 -22.63 13.66 12.97
C TYR A 25 -22.92 12.16 13.01
N SER A 26 -23.72 11.67 12.08
CA SER A 26 -24.04 10.24 11.95
C SER A 26 -22.80 9.45 11.60
N PHE A 27 -21.98 9.98 10.69
CA PHE A 27 -20.70 9.39 10.33
C PHE A 27 -19.75 9.33 11.52
N GLY A 28 -19.59 10.42 12.30
CA GLY A 28 -18.76 10.41 13.51
C GLY A 28 -19.19 9.34 14.52
N ARG A 29 -20.51 9.09 14.69
CA ARG A 29 -21.01 8.01 15.54
C ARG A 29 -20.68 6.62 14.99
N ILE A 30 -20.85 6.41 13.68
CA ILE A 30 -20.50 5.14 13.02
C ILE A 30 -19.02 4.83 13.21
N ILE A 31 -18.14 5.79 12.94
CA ILE A 31 -16.69 5.64 13.14
C ILE A 31 -16.36 5.32 14.58
N SER A 32 -16.89 6.10 15.53
CA SER A 32 -16.67 5.85 16.96
C SER A 32 -17.09 4.45 17.39
N LYS A 33 -18.19 3.93 16.85
CA LYS A 33 -18.65 2.57 17.10
C LYS A 33 -17.70 1.53 16.48
N CYS A 34 -17.29 1.72 15.24
CA CYS A 34 -16.32 0.82 14.56
C CYS A 34 -14.98 0.77 15.31
N LEU A 35 -14.52 1.88 15.86
CA LEU A 35 -13.29 1.93 16.65
C LEU A 35 -13.39 1.14 17.97
N GLN A 36 -14.55 1.14 18.62
CA GLN A 36 -14.75 0.49 19.91
C GLN A 36 -14.95 -1.03 19.84
N THR A 37 -15.19 -1.58 18.67
CA THR A 37 -15.40 -3.02 18.46
C THR A 37 -14.11 -3.71 18.05
N ASN A 38 -14.04 -5.03 18.22
CA ASN A 38 -12.89 -5.85 17.79
C ASN A 38 -13.04 -6.41 16.38
N GLU A 39 -13.93 -5.86 15.58
CA GLU A 39 -14.22 -6.32 14.23
C GLU A 39 -13.56 -5.46 13.17
N THR A 40 -13.42 -6.01 11.96
CA THR A 40 -13.02 -5.28 10.77
C THR A 40 -14.24 -4.78 10.04
N TYR A 41 -14.24 -3.52 9.64
CA TYR A 41 -15.36 -2.86 8.98
C TYR A 41 -14.99 -2.35 7.59
N LEU A 42 -15.95 -2.41 6.69
CA LEU A 42 -15.92 -1.71 5.40
C LEU A 42 -17.06 -0.69 5.38
N ILE A 43 -16.74 0.58 5.24
CA ILE A 43 -17.70 1.67 5.13
C ILE A 43 -17.62 2.24 3.72
N ASN A 44 -18.72 2.16 2.99
CA ASN A 44 -18.82 2.67 1.62
C ASN A 44 -19.64 3.95 1.59
N SER A 45 -19.07 5.03 1.03
CA SER A 45 -19.78 6.27 0.80
C SER A 45 -19.04 7.13 -0.23
N GLU A 46 -19.76 7.68 -1.19
CA GLU A 46 -19.21 8.60 -2.19
C GLU A 46 -18.51 9.81 -1.58
N ILE A 47 -18.85 10.16 -0.34
CA ILE A 47 -18.26 11.27 0.41
C ILE A 47 -16.74 11.12 0.58
N PHE A 48 -16.21 9.88 0.56
CA PHE A 48 -14.78 9.62 0.70
C PHE A 48 -13.93 10.09 -0.48
N SER A 49 -14.56 10.46 -1.60
CA SER A 49 -13.90 11.17 -2.70
C SER A 49 -13.55 12.62 -2.35
N THR A 50 -14.16 13.19 -1.31
CA THR A 50 -13.93 14.54 -0.80
C THR A 50 -13.05 14.53 0.46
N ASN A 51 -12.90 15.69 1.12
CA ASN A 51 -12.19 15.81 2.40
C ASN A 51 -13.12 16.24 3.56
N ILE A 52 -14.40 16.46 3.30
CA ILE A 52 -15.34 17.01 4.32
C ILE A 52 -15.64 16.06 5.48
N TRP A 53 -15.40 14.76 5.31
CA TRP A 53 -15.58 13.73 6.33
C TRP A 53 -14.40 13.61 7.29
N LEU A 54 -13.22 14.13 6.91
CA LEU A 54 -11.98 13.99 7.68
C LEU A 54 -12.09 14.51 9.12
N PRO A 55 -12.70 15.67 9.43
CA PRO A 55 -12.83 16.13 10.81
C PRO A 55 -13.56 15.15 11.73
N ALA A 56 -14.65 14.52 11.24
CA ALA A 56 -15.40 13.56 12.04
C ALA A 56 -14.58 12.30 12.35
N LEU A 57 -13.80 11.83 11.38
CA LEU A 57 -12.89 10.72 11.59
C LEU A 57 -11.76 11.08 12.55
N LEU A 58 -11.08 12.21 12.33
CA LEU A 58 -9.94 12.64 13.17
C LEU A 58 -10.34 12.82 14.61
N ILE A 59 -11.45 13.51 14.88
CA ILE A 59 -11.97 13.68 16.24
C ILE A 59 -12.23 12.33 16.89
N SER A 60 -12.85 11.39 16.16
CA SER A 60 -13.13 10.06 16.68
C SER A 60 -11.84 9.28 17.00
N ILE A 61 -10.83 9.33 16.12
CA ILE A 61 -9.54 8.65 16.31
C ILE A 61 -8.76 9.30 17.47
N PHE A 62 -8.77 10.62 17.59
CA PHE A 62 -8.02 11.33 18.63
C PHE A 62 -8.61 11.11 20.04
N LEU A 63 -9.90 10.90 20.10
CA LEU A 63 -10.60 10.58 21.37
C LEU A 63 -10.61 9.07 21.67
N PHE A 64 -10.18 8.26 20.71
CA PHE A 64 -10.06 6.81 20.88
C PHE A 64 -8.69 6.51 21.50
N GLU A 65 -8.65 6.24 22.80
CA GLU A 65 -7.44 6.12 23.60
C GLU A 65 -6.59 4.86 23.31
N GLU A 66 -6.55 4.40 22.05
CA GLU A 66 -5.70 3.31 21.59
C GLU A 66 -4.82 3.76 20.42
N ASN A 67 -3.69 3.06 20.24
CA ASN A 67 -2.80 3.33 19.11
C ASN A 67 -3.50 3.07 17.78
N SER A 68 -3.40 4.02 16.87
CA SER A 68 -4.04 3.95 15.58
C SER A 68 -3.10 4.37 14.45
N THR A 69 -3.25 3.76 13.29
CA THR A 69 -2.59 4.18 12.06
C THR A 69 -3.63 4.54 11.03
N PHE A 70 -3.53 5.74 10.49
CA PHE A 70 -4.38 6.20 9.43
C PHE A 70 -3.60 6.21 8.11
N VAL A 71 -3.99 5.33 7.20
CA VAL A 71 -3.34 5.16 5.90
C VAL A 71 -4.06 6.03 4.88
N LEU A 72 -3.32 6.97 4.30
CA LEU A 72 -3.81 8.00 3.38
C LEU A 72 -2.80 8.22 2.25
N SER A 73 -3.25 8.86 1.17
CA SER A 73 -2.33 9.45 0.21
C SER A 73 -1.53 10.59 0.84
N GLN A 74 -0.33 10.84 0.33
CA GLN A 74 0.55 11.91 0.84
C GLN A 74 -0.12 13.28 0.81
N ASP A 75 -0.85 13.59 -0.27
CA ASP A 75 -1.58 14.85 -0.43
C ASP A 75 -2.64 15.05 0.67
N LYS A 76 -3.34 13.97 1.04
CA LYS A 76 -4.34 14.03 2.14
C LYS A 76 -3.66 14.21 3.50
N ILE A 77 -2.49 13.62 3.72
CA ILE A 77 -1.72 13.82 4.95
C ILE A 77 -1.30 15.29 5.09
N GLU A 78 -0.79 15.89 4.03
CA GLU A 78 -0.41 17.31 4.01
C GLU A 78 -1.63 18.23 4.19
N PHE A 79 -2.73 17.91 3.50
CA PHE A 79 -3.98 18.63 3.67
C PHE A 79 -4.47 18.63 5.13
N LEU A 80 -4.43 17.45 5.79
CA LEU A 80 -4.80 17.32 7.21
C LEU A 80 -3.95 18.18 8.12
N LYS A 81 -2.63 18.15 7.93
CA LYS A 81 -1.70 18.91 8.74
C LYS A 81 -1.93 20.41 8.65
N ASN A 82 -2.14 20.87 7.43
CA ASN A 82 -2.27 22.30 7.15
C ASN A 82 -3.63 22.88 7.54
N ASN A 83 -4.70 22.09 7.45
CA ASN A 83 -6.06 22.62 7.59
C ASN A 83 -6.75 22.26 8.91
N TYR A 84 -6.43 21.11 9.52
CA TYR A 84 -7.23 20.63 10.64
C TYR A 84 -6.48 20.51 11.97
N LEU A 85 -5.17 20.21 11.99
CA LEU A 85 -4.48 19.93 13.25
C LEU A 85 -4.39 21.15 14.18
N GLY A 86 -4.18 22.35 13.63
CA GLY A 86 -4.16 23.59 14.42
C GLY A 86 -5.48 23.84 15.14
N GLU A 87 -6.57 23.61 14.45
CA GLU A 87 -7.92 23.82 14.97
C GLU A 87 -8.36 22.77 15.98
N LEU A 88 -7.98 21.52 15.76
CA LEU A 88 -8.23 20.46 16.74
C LEU A 88 -7.51 20.73 18.06
N LYS A 89 -6.32 21.34 18.02
CA LYS A 89 -5.64 21.86 19.25
C LYS A 89 -6.44 22.97 19.91
N SER A 90 -6.98 23.90 19.16
CA SER A 90 -7.79 25.02 19.70
C SER A 90 -9.07 24.54 20.41
N LEU A 91 -9.59 23.37 20.00
CA LEU A 91 -10.72 22.72 20.64
C LEU A 91 -10.37 22.02 21.98
N GLY A 92 -9.10 22.03 22.38
CA GLY A 92 -8.63 21.43 23.63
C GLY A 92 -8.13 19.99 23.48
N LEU A 93 -7.93 19.49 22.24
CA LEU A 93 -7.25 18.22 22.01
C LEU A 93 -5.73 18.43 22.12
N ASN A 94 -5.17 18.07 23.29
CA ASN A 94 -3.75 18.27 23.57
C ASN A 94 -2.91 17.13 23.00
N PHE A 95 -2.08 17.43 22.01
CA PHE A 95 -1.17 16.50 21.38
C PHE A 95 0.12 17.19 20.89
N ILE A 96 1.16 16.40 20.69
CA ILE A 96 2.42 16.82 20.07
C ILE A 96 2.48 16.18 18.67
N LEU A 97 2.92 16.94 17.67
CA LEU A 97 3.15 16.44 16.32
C LEU A 97 4.67 16.20 16.12
N GLU A 98 5.06 14.97 15.88
CA GLU A 98 6.44 14.57 15.58
C GLU A 98 6.45 13.61 14.38
N ASN A 99 7.18 13.95 13.32
CA ASN A 99 7.45 13.04 12.18
C ASN A 99 6.22 12.24 11.68
N ASP A 100 5.10 12.88 11.36
CA ASP A 100 3.85 12.24 10.94
C ASP A 100 3.11 11.44 12.03
N GLN A 101 3.54 11.56 13.28
CA GLN A 101 2.87 10.98 14.43
C GLN A 101 2.27 12.07 15.30
N ILE A 102 1.06 11.81 15.74
CA ILE A 102 0.39 12.62 16.76
C ILE A 102 0.47 11.85 18.07
N ILE A 103 1.12 12.45 19.05
CA ILE A 103 1.42 11.83 20.35
C ILE A 103 0.51 12.48 21.40
N PHE A 104 -0.33 11.65 22.01
CA PHE A 104 -1.10 11.96 23.21
C PHE A 104 -0.39 11.41 24.44
N SER A 105 -0.87 11.72 25.61
CA SER A 105 -0.30 11.21 26.87
C SER A 105 -0.33 9.68 26.99
N ASN A 106 -1.33 9.04 26.42
CA ASN A 106 -1.63 7.60 26.59
C ASN A 106 -1.66 6.79 25.29
N HIS A 107 -1.66 7.43 24.12
CA HIS A 107 -1.71 6.73 22.82
C HIS A 107 -1.05 7.55 21.70
N ARG A 108 -0.89 6.93 20.53
CA ARG A 108 -0.31 7.54 19.34
C ARG A 108 -1.19 7.33 18.13
N VAL A 109 -1.26 8.35 17.27
CA VAL A 109 -1.93 8.27 15.96
C VAL A 109 -0.90 8.57 14.89
N CYS A 110 -0.65 7.60 14.02
CA CYS A 110 0.28 7.72 12.89
C CYS A 110 -0.47 8.03 11.60
N PHE A 111 0.02 9.00 10.81
CA PHE A 111 -0.43 9.24 9.44
C PHE A 111 0.64 8.75 8.49
N ILE A 112 0.33 7.78 7.65
CA ILE A 112 1.30 7.18 6.75
C ILE A 112 0.70 6.90 5.38
N SER A 113 1.55 6.88 4.35
CA SER A 113 1.19 6.35 3.04
C SER A 113 1.20 4.82 3.06
N LEU A 114 0.52 4.19 2.10
CA LEU A 114 0.55 2.74 1.94
C LEU A 114 1.98 2.22 1.76
N GLU A 115 2.80 2.90 0.97
CA GLU A 115 4.21 2.52 0.75
C GLU A 115 5.01 2.48 2.05
N LYS A 116 4.84 3.50 2.91
CA LYS A 116 5.50 3.56 4.21
C LYS A 116 4.99 2.47 5.16
N LEU A 117 3.68 2.18 5.11
CA LEU A 117 3.07 1.08 5.85
C LEU A 117 3.69 -0.27 5.47
N LEU A 118 3.87 -0.53 4.18
CA LEU A 118 4.41 -1.80 3.67
C LEU A 118 5.93 -1.91 3.88
N GLY A 119 6.63 -0.79 3.97
CA GLY A 119 8.08 -0.74 4.18
C GLY A 119 8.53 -0.87 5.63
N ASP A 120 7.66 -0.57 6.60
CA ASP A 120 8.00 -0.57 8.03
C ASP A 120 7.22 -1.64 8.81
N VAL A 121 7.83 -2.82 8.90
CA VAL A 121 7.25 -3.97 9.63
C VAL A 121 7.04 -3.69 11.13
N ASN A 122 7.76 -2.71 11.70
CA ASN A 122 7.71 -2.42 13.14
C ASN A 122 6.44 -1.66 13.56
N ILE A 123 5.77 -0.98 12.64
CA ILE A 123 4.50 -0.28 12.92
C ILE A 123 3.43 -1.26 13.43
N PHE A 124 3.52 -2.54 13.05
CA PHE A 124 2.53 -3.58 13.34
C PHE A 124 2.79 -4.41 14.59
N ASN A 125 3.94 -4.26 15.25
CA ASN A 125 4.29 -5.09 16.40
C ASN A 125 3.54 -4.72 17.70
N ALA A 126 2.74 -3.66 17.70
CA ALA A 126 1.91 -3.31 18.84
C ALA A 126 0.61 -4.12 18.82
N ARG A 127 0.39 -4.99 19.80
CA ARG A 127 -0.90 -5.66 20.05
C ARG A 127 -2.00 -4.59 20.21
N ASN A 128 -3.16 -4.81 19.59
CA ASN A 128 -4.32 -3.89 19.58
C ASN A 128 -4.13 -2.61 18.75
N HIS A 129 -3.40 -2.69 17.67
CA HIS A 129 -3.27 -1.57 16.76
C HIS A 129 -4.50 -1.49 15.83
N ARG A 130 -5.09 -0.30 15.74
CA ARG A 130 -6.20 -0.03 14.81
C ARG A 130 -5.66 0.60 13.54
N ILE A 131 -5.99 0.02 12.39
CA ILE A 131 -5.60 0.55 11.09
C ILE A 131 -6.82 1.04 10.33
N ILE A 132 -6.81 2.28 9.95
CA ILE A 132 -7.87 2.90 9.16
C ILE A 132 -7.31 3.17 7.76
N PHE A 133 -7.94 2.60 6.75
CA PHE A 133 -7.58 2.82 5.35
C PHE A 133 -8.59 3.73 4.67
N SER A 134 -8.11 4.76 3.98
CA SER A 134 -8.92 5.58 3.07
C SER A 134 -8.48 5.39 1.63
N GLY A 135 -9.45 5.35 0.71
CA GLY A 135 -9.16 5.21 -0.71
C GLY A 135 -8.84 3.77 -1.11
N ILE A 136 -9.51 2.79 -0.49
CA ILE A 136 -9.24 1.38 -0.76
C ILE A 136 -9.64 0.93 -2.17
N GLU A 137 -10.42 1.72 -2.88
CA GLU A 137 -10.77 1.49 -4.28
C GLU A 137 -9.53 1.36 -5.18
N ASN A 138 -8.42 2.01 -4.81
CA ASN A 138 -7.15 1.96 -5.53
C ASN A 138 -6.14 0.98 -4.93
N ILE A 139 -6.44 0.39 -3.76
CA ILE A 139 -5.47 -0.41 -2.99
C ILE A 139 -4.89 -1.57 -3.81
N LYS A 140 -5.67 -2.18 -4.67
CA LYS A 140 -5.21 -3.28 -5.52
C LYS A 140 -4.12 -2.81 -6.48
N GLU A 141 -4.35 -1.69 -7.15
CA GLU A 141 -3.38 -1.12 -8.09
C GLU A 141 -2.16 -0.58 -7.35
N ASP A 142 -2.35 0.03 -6.18
CA ASP A 142 -1.27 0.53 -5.34
C ASP A 142 -0.38 -0.61 -4.83
N LEU A 143 -0.97 -1.73 -4.36
CA LEU A 143 -0.22 -2.92 -3.96
C LEU A 143 0.53 -3.54 -5.13
N LYS A 144 -0.13 -3.61 -6.29
CA LYS A 144 0.46 -4.11 -7.52
C LYS A 144 1.69 -3.28 -7.92
N ASN A 145 1.55 -1.96 -7.91
CA ASN A 145 2.65 -1.06 -8.22
C ASN A 145 3.79 -1.14 -7.20
N TYR A 146 3.46 -1.27 -5.92
CA TYR A 146 4.46 -1.42 -4.85
C TYR A 146 5.26 -2.72 -4.95
N PHE A 147 4.58 -3.84 -5.20
CA PHE A 147 5.23 -5.15 -5.29
C PHE A 147 5.86 -5.41 -6.66
N ARG A 148 5.45 -4.70 -7.72
CA ARG A 148 6.01 -4.87 -9.05
C ARG A 148 7.53 -4.82 -9.02
N ILE A 149 8.15 -5.83 -9.60
CA ILE A 149 9.58 -5.85 -9.84
C ILE A 149 9.83 -5.49 -11.30
N SER A 150 10.53 -4.38 -11.51
CA SER A 150 11.01 -3.98 -12.84
C SER A 150 12.50 -4.30 -12.93
N PHE A 151 12.85 -5.30 -13.71
CA PHE A 151 14.22 -5.74 -13.88
C PHE A 151 14.76 -5.30 -15.25
N LEU A 152 15.39 -4.14 -15.23
CA LEU A 152 15.87 -3.45 -16.42
C LEU A 152 17.30 -3.90 -16.76
N LYS A 153 17.80 -3.56 -17.96
CA LYS A 153 19.19 -3.84 -18.39
C LYS A 153 20.21 -3.44 -17.33
N LYS A 154 20.08 -2.24 -16.72
CA LYS A 154 20.99 -1.78 -15.66
C LYS A 154 21.07 -2.73 -14.46
N ASN A 155 20.00 -3.47 -14.18
CA ASN A 155 19.94 -4.42 -13.06
C ASN A 155 20.72 -5.70 -13.36
N TRP A 156 20.80 -6.10 -14.65
CA TRP A 156 21.62 -7.21 -15.09
C TRP A 156 23.11 -6.94 -14.92
N PHE A 157 23.51 -5.67 -15.07
CA PHE A 157 24.89 -5.24 -15.17
C PHE A 157 25.37 -4.39 -13.98
N HIS A 158 24.61 -4.34 -12.89
CA HIS A 158 24.96 -3.62 -11.68
C HIS A 158 26.15 -4.31 -10.97
N LYS A 159 27.22 -3.55 -10.70
CA LYS A 159 28.46 -4.04 -10.05
C LYS A 159 29.37 -4.92 -10.94
N PHE A 160 29.46 -4.63 -12.23
CA PHE A 160 30.42 -5.33 -13.08
C PHE A 160 31.87 -4.96 -12.76
N GLU A 161 32.61 -5.90 -12.20
CA GLU A 161 34.03 -6.07 -12.54
C GLU A 161 34.10 -6.88 -13.83
N GLN A 162 34.51 -6.23 -14.93
CA GLN A 162 34.40 -6.75 -16.30
C GLN A 162 35.13 -8.07 -16.58
N SER A 163 35.85 -8.63 -15.62
CA SER A 163 36.78 -9.75 -15.82
C SER A 163 36.39 -11.07 -15.15
N SER A 164 35.28 -11.15 -14.41
CA SER A 164 34.91 -12.40 -13.75
C SER A 164 34.13 -13.37 -14.68
N SER A 165 34.38 -14.67 -14.55
CA SER A 165 33.64 -15.71 -15.28
C SER A 165 32.12 -15.66 -15.05
N LYS A 166 31.69 -15.21 -13.86
CA LYS A 166 30.29 -14.99 -13.51
C LYS A 166 29.67 -13.85 -14.34
N SER A 167 30.39 -12.77 -14.52
CA SER A 167 29.95 -11.63 -15.33
C SER A 167 29.73 -12.05 -16.79
N GLN A 168 30.61 -12.86 -17.35
CA GLN A 168 30.47 -13.39 -18.70
C GLN A 168 29.24 -14.28 -18.85
N LYS A 169 28.94 -15.13 -17.85
CA LYS A 169 27.72 -15.95 -17.84
C LYS A 169 26.45 -15.09 -17.85
N ILE A 170 26.42 -14.01 -17.07
CA ILE A 170 25.27 -13.10 -17.01
C ILE A 170 25.09 -12.37 -18.35
N ILE A 171 26.18 -11.84 -18.93
CA ILE A 171 26.14 -11.18 -20.24
C ILE A 171 25.65 -12.13 -21.34
N SER A 172 26.19 -13.35 -21.39
CA SER A 172 25.81 -14.33 -22.40
C SER A 172 24.34 -14.72 -22.27
N THR A 173 23.85 -14.91 -21.04
CA THR A 173 22.42 -15.21 -20.78
C THR A 173 21.53 -14.05 -21.20
N TYR A 174 21.88 -12.81 -20.82
CA TYR A 174 21.12 -11.63 -21.25
C TYR A 174 21.01 -11.53 -22.77
N ASN A 175 22.11 -11.71 -23.49
CA ASN A 175 22.14 -11.62 -24.95
C ASN A 175 21.39 -12.79 -25.62
N LEU A 176 21.44 -13.98 -25.05
CA LEU A 176 20.70 -15.14 -25.54
C LEU A 176 19.19 -14.90 -25.41
N LEU A 177 18.73 -14.44 -24.26
CA LEU A 177 17.33 -14.11 -24.01
C LEU A 177 16.87 -12.94 -24.89
N LYS A 178 17.70 -11.91 -25.04
CA LYS A 178 17.45 -10.80 -25.97
C LYS A 178 17.14 -11.31 -27.36
N LYS A 179 18.03 -12.13 -27.93
CA LYS A 179 17.82 -12.72 -29.26
C LYS A 179 16.53 -13.55 -29.35
N LYS A 180 16.26 -14.36 -28.32
CA LYS A 180 15.04 -15.20 -28.25
C LYS A 180 13.77 -14.37 -28.26
N PHE A 181 13.70 -13.30 -27.43
CA PHE A 181 12.52 -12.45 -27.32
C PHE A 181 12.28 -11.61 -28.57
N PHE A 182 13.32 -11.04 -29.16
CA PHE A 182 13.16 -10.30 -30.41
C PHE A 182 12.73 -11.18 -31.58
N LEU A 183 13.11 -12.47 -31.62
CA LEU A 183 12.59 -13.41 -32.60
C LEU A 183 11.13 -13.81 -32.40
N ARG A 184 10.62 -13.75 -31.16
CA ARG A 184 9.20 -14.02 -30.81
C ARG A 184 8.29 -12.80 -30.95
N LYS A 185 8.82 -11.66 -31.29
CA LYS A 185 8.04 -10.44 -31.41
C LYS A 185 6.95 -10.61 -32.48
N VAL A 186 5.70 -10.64 -32.05
CA VAL A 186 4.54 -10.55 -32.92
C VAL A 186 4.34 -9.09 -33.29
N LEU A 187 4.03 -8.82 -34.56
CA LEU A 187 4.08 -7.48 -35.20
C LEU A 187 3.44 -6.32 -34.43
N ASP A 188 2.53 -6.56 -33.47
CA ASP A 188 1.81 -5.51 -32.74
C ASP A 188 1.93 -5.59 -31.21
N SER A 189 2.59 -6.57 -30.63
CA SER A 189 2.69 -6.69 -29.18
C SER A 189 4.06 -6.24 -28.67
N ARG A 190 4.07 -5.17 -27.85
CA ARG A 190 5.28 -4.73 -27.12
C ARG A 190 5.59 -5.60 -25.90
N SER A 191 4.68 -6.51 -25.53
CA SER A 191 4.81 -7.36 -24.35
C SER A 191 4.71 -8.83 -24.71
N ILE A 192 5.61 -9.64 -24.16
CA ILE A 192 5.70 -11.09 -24.38
C ILE A 192 5.53 -11.76 -23.02
N PHE A 193 4.50 -12.59 -22.87
CA PHE A 193 4.37 -13.46 -21.71
C PHE A 193 5.32 -14.64 -21.83
N LEU A 194 5.95 -14.98 -20.72
CA LEU A 194 6.88 -16.09 -20.64
C LEU A 194 6.13 -17.41 -20.48
N ASP A 195 6.62 -18.43 -21.17
CA ASP A 195 6.14 -19.79 -20.97
C ASP A 195 6.75 -20.44 -19.71
N LYS A 196 6.23 -21.60 -19.32
CA LYS A 196 6.66 -22.30 -18.10
C LYS A 196 8.14 -22.69 -18.12
N GLU A 197 8.68 -23.03 -19.28
CA GLU A 197 10.09 -23.41 -19.43
C GLU A 197 11.01 -22.21 -19.24
N GLU A 198 10.62 -21.07 -19.82
CA GLU A 198 11.33 -19.80 -19.66
C GLU A 198 11.31 -19.31 -18.21
N ILE A 199 10.17 -19.44 -17.53
CA ILE A 199 10.02 -19.12 -16.11
C ILE A 199 10.95 -19.99 -15.28
N ASN A 200 10.95 -21.31 -15.49
CA ASN A 200 11.82 -22.24 -14.77
C ASN A 200 13.29 -21.95 -15.03
N PHE A 201 13.66 -21.69 -16.28
CA PHE A 201 15.03 -21.31 -16.63
C PHE A 201 15.48 -20.06 -15.91
N LEU A 202 14.65 -19.00 -15.94
CA LEU A 202 14.97 -17.73 -15.27
C LEU A 202 15.01 -17.88 -13.75
N SER A 203 14.08 -18.64 -13.16
CA SER A 203 14.08 -18.90 -11.73
C SER A 203 15.37 -19.55 -11.27
N ASN A 204 15.81 -20.61 -11.95
CA ASN A 204 17.07 -21.29 -11.64
C ASN A 204 18.27 -20.37 -11.86
N PHE A 205 18.30 -19.65 -12.96
CA PHE A 205 19.37 -18.71 -13.26
C PHE A 205 19.52 -17.63 -12.20
N PHE A 206 18.42 -16.98 -11.78
CA PHE A 206 18.44 -15.95 -10.75
C PHE A 206 18.78 -16.51 -9.37
N PHE A 207 18.32 -17.72 -9.05
CA PHE A 207 18.66 -18.41 -7.80
C PHE A 207 20.17 -18.72 -7.72
N GLU A 208 20.73 -19.35 -8.73
CA GLU A 208 22.17 -19.68 -8.80
C GLU A 208 23.07 -18.44 -8.71
N ASN A 209 22.57 -17.30 -9.18
CA ASN A 209 23.30 -16.02 -9.18
C ASN A 209 22.82 -15.05 -8.10
N SER A 210 22.05 -15.49 -7.11
CA SER A 210 21.46 -14.64 -6.04
C SER A 210 22.51 -13.93 -5.19
N SER A 211 23.71 -14.52 -5.03
CA SER A 211 24.84 -13.88 -4.36
C SER A 211 25.41 -12.67 -5.08
N TYR A 212 25.04 -12.47 -6.35
CA TYR A 212 25.49 -11.36 -7.16
C TYR A 212 24.77 -10.04 -6.81
N SER A 213 23.44 -10.13 -6.53
CA SER A 213 22.62 -8.95 -6.21
C SER A 213 21.36 -9.38 -5.46
N ASP A 214 20.95 -8.60 -4.46
CA ASP A 214 19.67 -8.80 -3.76
C ASP A 214 18.47 -8.79 -4.71
N GLN A 215 18.59 -8.07 -5.82
CA GLN A 215 17.54 -8.04 -6.86
C GLN A 215 17.39 -9.40 -7.55
N PHE A 216 18.49 -10.15 -7.74
CA PHE A 216 18.42 -11.50 -8.30
C PHE A 216 17.67 -12.43 -7.37
N LEU A 217 17.92 -12.34 -6.07
CA LEU A 217 17.18 -13.10 -5.06
C LEU A 217 15.69 -12.73 -5.05
N ARG A 218 15.37 -11.44 -5.12
CA ARG A 218 13.96 -10.99 -5.18
C ARG A 218 13.24 -11.54 -6.42
N VAL A 219 13.89 -11.48 -7.59
CA VAL A 219 13.31 -12.04 -8.83
C VAL A 219 13.11 -13.55 -8.72
N SER A 220 14.10 -14.30 -8.22
CA SER A 220 14.00 -15.73 -8.02
C SER A 220 12.85 -16.11 -7.10
N ASN A 221 12.70 -15.41 -5.96
CA ASN A 221 11.63 -15.61 -5.00
C ASN A 221 10.26 -15.33 -5.61
N ALA A 222 10.11 -14.24 -6.38
CA ALA A 222 8.87 -13.89 -7.06
C ALA A 222 8.46 -14.93 -8.12
N LEU A 223 9.42 -15.43 -8.92
CA LEU A 223 9.19 -16.50 -9.88
C LEU A 223 8.77 -17.81 -9.20
N SER A 224 9.46 -18.17 -8.12
CA SER A 224 9.14 -19.37 -7.33
C SER A 224 7.78 -19.26 -6.64
N ALA A 225 7.34 -18.07 -6.29
CA ALA A 225 6.02 -17.77 -5.75
C ALA A 225 4.92 -17.74 -6.83
N GLY A 226 5.25 -17.96 -8.09
CA GLY A 226 4.29 -18.02 -9.19
C GLY A 226 3.72 -16.66 -9.60
N TRP A 227 4.48 -15.58 -9.45
CA TRP A 227 4.06 -14.26 -9.90
C TRP A 227 3.89 -14.21 -11.43
N ALA A 228 2.96 -13.40 -11.91
CA ALA A 228 2.85 -13.10 -13.33
C ALA A 228 4.13 -12.42 -13.82
N CYS A 229 4.63 -12.85 -14.96
CA CYS A 229 5.85 -12.32 -15.52
C CYS A 229 5.74 -12.11 -17.03
N TRP A 230 6.30 -11.01 -17.49
CA TRP A 230 6.36 -10.68 -18.91
C TRP A 230 7.60 -9.84 -19.23
N VAL A 231 7.88 -9.77 -20.52
CA VAL A 231 8.98 -8.98 -21.08
C VAL A 231 8.40 -7.89 -21.97
N THR A 232 8.94 -6.68 -21.87
CA THR A 232 8.72 -5.63 -22.86
C THR A 232 9.97 -5.42 -23.71
N LEU A 233 9.77 -5.11 -24.98
CA LEU A 233 10.84 -4.87 -25.93
C LEU A 233 10.91 -3.37 -26.24
N ASP A 234 12.13 -2.83 -26.16
CA ASP A 234 12.45 -1.47 -26.61
C ASP A 234 13.12 -1.57 -28.00
N ASP A 235 12.37 -1.24 -29.03
CA ASP A 235 12.84 -1.32 -30.41
C ASP A 235 13.88 -0.27 -30.77
N ILE A 236 13.88 0.86 -30.07
CA ILE A 236 14.81 1.97 -30.34
C ILE A 236 16.22 1.60 -29.85
N ASN A 237 16.29 1.08 -28.63
CA ASN A 237 17.56 0.73 -27.99
C ASN A 237 17.94 -0.74 -28.18
N PHE A 238 17.07 -1.53 -28.82
CA PHE A 238 17.21 -2.98 -28.90
C PHE A 238 17.47 -3.63 -27.54
N GLU A 239 16.67 -3.25 -26.56
CA GLU A 239 16.76 -3.76 -25.19
C GLU A 239 15.46 -4.46 -24.78
N TRP A 240 15.54 -5.24 -23.73
CA TRP A 240 14.38 -5.87 -23.14
C TRP A 240 14.36 -5.64 -21.63
N ASN A 241 13.17 -5.52 -21.09
CA ASN A 241 12.93 -5.33 -19.69
C ASN A 241 12.00 -6.44 -19.18
N PHE A 242 12.28 -6.92 -17.99
CA PHE A 242 11.55 -8.00 -17.37
C PHE A 242 10.73 -7.47 -16.21
N TYR A 243 9.46 -7.87 -16.15
CA TYR A 243 8.51 -7.42 -15.13
C TYR A 243 7.88 -8.61 -14.44
N LEU A 244 7.70 -8.48 -13.13
CA LEU A 244 6.98 -9.44 -12.32
C LEU A 244 5.95 -8.70 -11.45
N GLU A 245 4.77 -9.29 -11.34
CA GLU A 245 3.71 -8.81 -10.45
C GLU A 245 3.07 -9.97 -9.70
N PRO A 246 2.67 -9.80 -8.43
CA PRO A 246 1.88 -10.81 -7.75
C PRO A 246 0.53 -10.99 -8.45
N ILE A 247 0.10 -12.25 -8.60
CA ILE A 247 -1.24 -12.56 -9.16
C ILE A 247 -2.32 -12.22 -8.14
N ASP A 248 -2.00 -12.39 -6.87
CA ASP A 248 -2.87 -12.04 -5.73
C ASP A 248 -2.13 -11.04 -4.84
N GLU A 249 -2.42 -9.77 -5.04
CA GLU A 249 -1.77 -8.66 -4.36
C GLU A 249 -2.08 -8.68 -2.85
N LEU A 250 -3.29 -9.10 -2.46
CA LEU A 250 -3.69 -9.17 -1.06
C LEU A 250 -3.00 -10.28 -0.29
N SER A 251 -2.62 -11.36 -0.96
CA SER A 251 -1.84 -12.43 -0.30
C SER A 251 -0.54 -11.90 0.28
N GLN A 252 0.04 -10.87 -0.33
CA GLN A 252 1.28 -10.24 0.13
C GLN A 252 1.13 -9.51 1.47
N ILE A 253 -0.07 -9.04 1.78
CA ILE A 253 -0.39 -8.34 3.03
C ILE A 253 -1.28 -9.17 3.96
N LYS A 254 -1.52 -10.45 3.63
CA LYS A 254 -2.42 -11.33 4.41
C LYS A 254 -2.04 -11.37 5.89
N HIS A 255 -0.76 -11.41 6.21
CA HIS A 255 -0.27 -11.40 7.59
C HIS A 255 -0.66 -10.13 8.36
N LEU A 256 -0.73 -8.99 7.67
CA LEU A 256 -1.19 -7.74 8.25
C LEU A 256 -2.70 -7.78 8.52
N LEU A 257 -3.47 -8.32 7.55
CA LEU A 257 -4.92 -8.40 7.64
C LEU A 257 -5.39 -9.33 8.77
N ILE A 258 -4.65 -10.39 9.08
CA ILE A 258 -5.02 -11.34 10.13
C ILE A 258 -4.73 -10.80 11.53
N ASN A 259 -3.63 -10.06 11.69
CA ASN A 259 -3.10 -9.69 13.01
C ASN A 259 -3.61 -8.33 13.52
N ASN A 260 -4.28 -7.55 12.69
CA ASN A 260 -4.71 -6.20 13.02
C ASN A 260 -6.23 -6.02 12.82
N LYS A 261 -6.77 -4.96 13.40
CA LYS A 261 -8.17 -4.57 13.28
C LYS A 261 -8.27 -3.41 12.29
N PHE A 262 -9.13 -3.55 11.29
CA PHE A 262 -9.22 -2.59 10.20
C PHE A 262 -10.55 -1.86 10.15
N VAL A 263 -10.49 -0.60 9.75
CA VAL A 263 -11.63 0.16 9.23
C VAL A 263 -11.28 0.62 7.83
N PHE A 264 -11.97 0.09 6.85
CA PHE A 264 -11.79 0.44 5.45
C PHE A 264 -12.83 1.47 5.02
N LEU A 265 -12.38 2.53 4.36
CA LEU A 265 -13.22 3.60 3.83
C LEU A 265 -13.10 3.61 2.31
N SER A 266 -14.22 3.39 1.60
CA SER A 266 -14.27 3.34 0.13
C SER A 266 -15.27 4.33 -0.43
N ALA A 267 -14.89 5.04 -1.48
CA ALA A 267 -15.78 5.88 -2.28
C ALA A 267 -16.69 5.05 -3.21
N LEU A 268 -16.31 3.82 -3.54
CA LEU A 268 -17.07 2.94 -4.43
C LEU A 268 -18.00 2.01 -3.67
N ARG A 269 -19.21 1.80 -4.21
CA ARG A 269 -20.22 0.91 -3.60
C ARG A 269 -19.93 -0.58 -3.77
N GLU A 270 -19.19 -0.96 -4.81
CA GLU A 270 -18.95 -2.34 -5.18
C GLU A 270 -17.49 -2.73 -4.96
N ASP A 271 -17.15 -3.06 -3.74
CA ASP A 271 -15.84 -3.63 -3.47
C ASP A 271 -15.94 -5.09 -3.00
N ASN A 272 -16.26 -5.98 -3.96
CA ASN A 272 -16.22 -7.44 -3.76
C ASN A 272 -14.82 -7.94 -3.42
N PHE A 273 -13.81 -7.07 -3.63
CA PHE A 273 -12.40 -7.39 -3.43
C PHE A 273 -12.09 -7.77 -1.98
N PHE A 274 -12.55 -6.95 -1.01
CA PHE A 274 -12.34 -7.25 0.41
C PHE A 274 -13.29 -8.29 0.98
N GLN A 275 -14.49 -8.46 0.41
CA GLN A 275 -15.46 -9.44 0.91
C GLN A 275 -14.90 -10.86 0.89
N LYS A 276 -14.05 -11.18 -0.07
CA LYS A 276 -13.39 -12.49 -0.18
C LYS A 276 -12.40 -12.76 0.96
N TYR A 277 -11.77 -11.71 1.49
CA TYR A 277 -10.72 -11.82 2.52
C TYR A 277 -11.22 -11.48 3.93
N LEU A 278 -12.32 -10.74 4.03
CA LEU A 278 -12.95 -10.41 5.31
C LEU A 278 -13.97 -11.45 5.76
N LYS A 279 -14.45 -12.33 4.86
CA LYS A 279 -15.23 -13.50 5.28
C LYS A 279 -14.28 -14.43 6.04
N LYS A 280 -14.43 -14.48 7.36
CA LYS A 280 -13.87 -15.55 8.17
C LYS A 280 -14.41 -16.87 7.61
N GLU A 281 -13.51 -17.81 7.30
CA GLU A 281 -13.83 -19.22 7.22
C GLU A 281 -14.43 -19.71 8.53
#